data_c8ea36562216c4a62139b67f28575cff
#
_entry.id   c8ea36562216c4a62139b67f28575cff
#
_cell.length_a   1.000
_cell.length_b   1.000
_cell.length_c   1.000
_cell.angle_alpha   90.00
_cell.angle_beta   90.00
_cell.angle_gamma   90.00
#
_symmetry.space_group_name_H-M   'P 1'
#
loop_
_entity.id
_entity.type
_entity.pdbx_description
1 polymer ?
#
loop_
_entity_poly.entity_id
_entity_poly.type
_entity_poly.pdbx_seq_one_letter_code
_entity_poly.pdbx_strand_id
1 'polypeptide(L)'
;MGRVANVPTKGGFDRALWLASNAGMTLSLPQDAARAGAALKRAARAAIDLVLPPQCLSCGVVTGGEGALCAPCWGRVNFLSAPLCAACGYPFEFGVSGHAALCGPCSRRRPVYDRARAVFVYDDASRGLIVGFKHADRTFAAPAFGAWLARAGAELIADAGVIVPVPLHWRRLAARRYNQSALLAQAVARQCGRACAVDALRRLRPTPSQGGLGRLGRARNVRGVFAVPPARRALVAGRRVLLVDDVLTTGATAEAASRALLAAGARAVDVITLARVVRPA
;
A
#
# COMPACT_ATOMS: atom_id res chain seq x y z
N MET A 1 73.09 -18.16 12.12
CA MET A 1 72.91 -19.44 11.41
C MET A 1 71.51 -19.96 11.70
N GLY A 2 70.61 -19.91 10.73
CA GLY A 2 69.21 -20.34 10.89
C GLY A 2 68.50 -20.16 9.55
N ARG A 3 68.35 -21.23 8.79
CA ARG A 3 67.79 -21.26 7.44
C ARG A 3 66.33 -20.94 7.42
N VAL A 4 65.95 -19.98 6.57
CA VAL A 4 64.55 -19.68 6.22
C VAL A 4 64.09 -20.65 5.14
N ALA A 5 63.07 -21.45 5.43
CA ALA A 5 62.45 -22.38 4.51
C ALA A 5 61.52 -21.63 3.52
N ASN A 6 61.71 -21.91 2.25
CA ASN A 6 61.00 -21.38 1.11
C ASN A 6 59.64 -22.12 0.95
N VAL A 7 58.50 -21.40 0.95
CA VAL A 7 57.19 -21.97 0.68
C VAL A 7 56.81 -21.59 -0.78
N PRO A 8 56.44 -22.55 -1.64
CA PRO A 8 56.14 -22.30 -3.03
C PRO A 8 54.70 -21.72 -3.17
N THR A 9 54.61 -20.56 -3.77
CA THR A 9 53.35 -19.99 -4.31
C THR A 9 52.99 -20.71 -5.61
N LYS A 10 51.94 -21.54 -5.57
CA LYS A 10 51.24 -22.01 -6.78
C LYS A 10 49.74 -21.92 -6.59
N GLY A 11 49.09 -21.21 -7.48
CA GLY A 11 47.65 -21.13 -7.60
C GLY A 11 47.21 -19.87 -8.33
N GLY A 12 47.67 -19.74 -9.59
CA GLY A 12 47.13 -18.70 -10.48
C GLY A 12 45.65 -18.96 -10.73
N PHE A 13 44.80 -18.06 -10.24
CA PHE A 13 43.36 -18.07 -10.52
C PHE A 13 43.19 -17.62 -11.96
N ASP A 14 42.85 -18.56 -12.86
CA ASP A 14 42.66 -18.30 -14.30
C ASP A 14 41.36 -17.50 -14.50
N ARG A 15 41.54 -16.20 -14.67
CA ARG A 15 40.47 -15.21 -14.87
C ARG A 15 39.67 -15.45 -16.17
N ALA A 16 40.24 -16.25 -17.08
CA ALA A 16 39.58 -16.57 -18.36
C ALA A 16 38.50 -17.64 -18.22
N LEU A 17 38.63 -18.57 -17.29
CA LEU A 17 37.63 -19.61 -17.03
C LEU A 17 36.37 -19.08 -16.26
N TRP A 18 36.51 -18.01 -15.47
CA TRP A 18 35.40 -17.39 -14.76
C TRP A 18 34.49 -16.53 -15.68
N LEU A 19 35.05 -15.94 -16.74
CA LEU A 19 34.31 -15.15 -17.71
C LEU A 19 33.53 -16.01 -18.72
N ALA A 20 33.91 -17.24 -18.96
CA ALA A 20 33.21 -18.16 -19.87
C ALA A 20 31.95 -18.81 -19.23
N SER A 21 31.87 -18.86 -17.90
CA SER A 21 30.74 -19.50 -17.20
C SER A 21 29.54 -18.55 -16.93
N ASN A 22 29.67 -17.25 -17.21
CA ASN A 22 28.62 -16.25 -17.00
C ASN A 22 28.07 -15.62 -18.28
N ALA A 23 28.27 -16.24 -19.45
CA ALA A 23 27.45 -15.95 -20.61
C ALA A 23 26.04 -16.47 -20.38
N GLY A 24 25.26 -15.71 -19.61
CA GLY A 24 23.82 -15.94 -19.42
C GLY A 24 23.15 -15.99 -20.78
N MET A 25 22.87 -17.19 -21.24
CA MET A 25 22.03 -17.45 -22.39
C MET A 25 20.61 -17.03 -22.01
N THR A 26 20.31 -15.75 -22.14
CA THR A 26 18.91 -15.27 -22.14
C THR A 26 18.26 -15.88 -23.36
N LEU A 27 17.55 -16.99 -23.15
CA LEU A 27 16.59 -17.51 -24.13
C LEU A 27 15.51 -16.43 -24.33
N SER A 28 15.76 -15.52 -25.27
CA SER A 28 14.72 -14.64 -25.78
C SER A 28 13.73 -15.53 -26.51
N LEU A 29 12.56 -15.73 -25.90
CA LEU A 29 11.44 -16.36 -26.59
C LEU A 29 11.21 -15.60 -27.91
N PRO A 30 11.05 -16.29 -29.04
CA PRO A 30 10.80 -15.62 -30.30
C PRO A 30 9.59 -14.69 -30.14
N GLN A 31 9.68 -13.48 -30.67
CA GLN A 31 8.65 -12.44 -30.54
C GLN A 31 7.24 -12.96 -30.92
N ASP A 32 7.18 -13.91 -31.84
CA ASP A 32 5.94 -14.56 -32.28
C ASP A 32 5.32 -15.45 -31.18
N ALA A 33 6.12 -16.13 -30.35
CA ALA A 33 5.62 -16.91 -29.22
C ALA A 33 5.05 -15.99 -28.11
N ALA A 34 5.68 -14.83 -27.89
CA ALA A 34 5.18 -13.83 -26.96
C ALA A 34 3.86 -13.19 -27.47
N ARG A 35 3.76 -12.91 -28.76
CA ARG A 35 2.55 -12.39 -29.41
C ARG A 35 1.41 -13.42 -29.39
N ALA A 36 1.69 -14.67 -29.68
CA ALA A 36 0.72 -15.77 -29.62
C ALA A 36 0.21 -15.99 -28.21
N GLY A 37 1.09 -15.97 -27.20
CA GLY A 37 0.73 -16.04 -25.78
C GLY A 37 -0.16 -14.86 -25.32
N ALA A 38 0.13 -13.65 -25.81
CA ALA A 38 -0.69 -12.47 -25.52
C ALA A 38 -2.08 -12.54 -26.24
N ALA A 39 -2.13 -13.08 -27.46
CA ALA A 39 -3.38 -13.28 -28.19
C ALA A 39 -4.27 -14.33 -27.50
N LEU A 40 -3.69 -15.45 -27.09
CA LEU A 40 -4.41 -16.50 -26.35
C LEU A 40 -4.95 -15.98 -25.01
N LYS A 41 -4.16 -15.20 -24.26
CA LYS A 41 -4.63 -14.57 -23.02
C LYS A 41 -5.79 -13.60 -23.27
N ARG A 42 -5.75 -12.81 -24.36
CA ARG A 42 -6.86 -11.92 -24.73
C ARG A 42 -8.12 -12.69 -25.09
N ALA A 43 -7.98 -13.76 -25.91
CA ALA A 43 -9.11 -14.60 -26.29
C ALA A 43 -9.74 -15.32 -25.10
N ALA A 44 -8.93 -15.90 -24.21
CA ALA A 44 -9.40 -16.51 -22.96
C ALA A 44 -10.11 -15.50 -22.06
N ARG A 45 -9.60 -14.28 -21.97
CA ARG A 45 -10.23 -13.20 -21.19
C ARG A 45 -11.57 -12.78 -21.81
N ALA A 46 -11.65 -12.60 -23.12
CA ALA A 46 -12.89 -12.29 -23.80
C ALA A 46 -13.96 -13.38 -23.61
N ALA A 47 -13.57 -14.65 -23.62
CA ALA A 47 -14.48 -15.76 -23.35
C ALA A 47 -14.98 -15.76 -21.87
N ILE A 48 -14.12 -15.43 -20.93
CA ILE A 48 -14.50 -15.27 -19.51
C ILE A 48 -15.44 -14.07 -19.35
N ASP A 49 -15.13 -12.95 -20.00
CA ASP A 49 -15.94 -11.72 -19.93
C ASP A 49 -17.34 -11.90 -20.53
N LEU A 50 -17.51 -12.85 -21.46
CA LEU A 50 -18.82 -13.19 -22.03
C LEU A 50 -19.73 -13.89 -20.99
N VAL A 51 -19.15 -14.73 -20.12
CA VAL A 51 -19.90 -15.49 -19.10
C VAL A 51 -19.97 -14.73 -17.78
N LEU A 52 -18.90 -14.00 -17.44
CA LEU A 52 -18.74 -13.22 -16.21
C LEU A 52 -18.32 -11.79 -16.58
N PRO A 53 -19.25 -10.96 -17.11
CA PRO A 53 -18.91 -9.62 -17.56
C PRO A 53 -18.40 -8.76 -16.40
N PRO A 54 -17.40 -7.89 -16.66
CA PRO A 54 -16.92 -6.94 -15.70
C PRO A 54 -18.05 -6.09 -15.13
N GLN A 55 -18.09 -5.93 -13.82
CA GLN A 55 -19.15 -5.20 -13.13
C GLN A 55 -18.61 -3.97 -12.42
N CYS A 56 -19.45 -2.95 -12.33
CA CYS A 56 -19.19 -1.75 -11.55
C CYS A 56 -18.92 -2.12 -10.08
N LEU A 57 -17.81 -1.67 -9.53
CA LEU A 57 -17.44 -1.94 -8.13
C LEU A 57 -18.44 -1.39 -7.10
N SER A 58 -19.30 -0.44 -7.49
CA SER A 58 -20.31 0.15 -6.62
C SER A 58 -21.67 -0.49 -6.79
N CYS A 59 -22.27 -0.43 -7.99
CA CYS A 59 -23.67 -0.82 -8.22
C CYS A 59 -23.84 -2.17 -8.92
N GLY A 60 -22.77 -2.84 -9.37
CA GLY A 60 -22.83 -4.14 -10.02
C GLY A 60 -23.29 -4.13 -11.49
N VAL A 61 -23.64 -2.97 -12.09
CA VAL A 61 -23.97 -2.90 -13.50
C VAL A 61 -22.76 -3.29 -14.36
N VAL A 62 -23.01 -3.96 -15.48
CA VAL A 62 -21.95 -4.34 -16.43
C VAL A 62 -21.18 -3.11 -16.92
N THR A 63 -19.85 -3.19 -16.95
CA THR A 63 -18.96 -2.11 -17.38
C THR A 63 -18.05 -2.61 -18.50
N GLY A 64 -17.45 -1.68 -19.24
CA GLY A 64 -16.52 -2.01 -20.32
C GLY A 64 -15.12 -2.46 -19.86
N GLY A 65 -14.87 -2.62 -18.57
CA GLY A 65 -13.57 -3.04 -18.05
C GLY A 65 -13.60 -3.46 -16.58
N GLU A 66 -12.65 -4.32 -16.21
CA GLU A 66 -12.50 -4.79 -14.83
C GLU A 66 -12.10 -3.64 -13.87
N GLY A 67 -12.68 -3.66 -12.68
CA GLY A 67 -12.33 -2.72 -11.62
C GLY A 67 -12.77 -1.28 -11.89
N ALA A 68 -13.68 -1.07 -12.85
CA ALA A 68 -14.21 0.24 -13.17
C ALA A 68 -15.42 0.59 -12.30
N LEU A 69 -15.70 1.89 -12.20
CA LEU A 69 -17.01 2.41 -11.84
C LEU A 69 -17.76 2.78 -13.13
N CYS A 70 -19.07 2.53 -13.18
CA CYS A 70 -19.89 3.11 -14.25
C CYS A 70 -19.94 4.64 -14.11
N ALA A 71 -20.24 5.36 -15.19
CA ALA A 71 -20.23 6.82 -15.20
C ALA A 71 -21.11 7.45 -14.08
N PRO A 72 -22.33 6.96 -13.79
CA PRO A 72 -23.12 7.48 -12.67
C PRO A 72 -22.47 7.25 -11.29
N CYS A 73 -21.81 6.12 -11.08
CA CYS A 73 -21.12 5.83 -9.81
C CYS A 73 -19.82 6.63 -9.68
N TRP A 74 -19.10 6.82 -10.78
CA TRP A 74 -17.90 7.65 -10.82
C TRP A 74 -18.21 9.10 -10.45
N GLY A 75 -19.26 9.67 -11.04
CA GLY A 75 -19.67 11.05 -10.77
C GLY A 75 -20.17 11.32 -9.34
N ARG A 76 -20.52 10.25 -8.59
CA ARG A 76 -20.95 10.40 -7.19
C ARG A 76 -19.80 10.27 -6.19
N VAL A 77 -18.68 9.67 -6.56
CA VAL A 77 -17.54 9.52 -5.66
C VAL A 77 -16.73 10.82 -5.59
N ASN A 78 -16.58 11.36 -4.40
CA ASN A 78 -15.79 12.56 -4.14
C ASN A 78 -14.31 12.24 -4.08
N PHE A 79 -13.64 12.22 -5.24
CA PHE A 79 -12.18 12.01 -5.32
C PHE A 79 -11.43 13.20 -4.74
N LEU A 80 -10.37 12.91 -3.98
CA LEU A 80 -9.55 13.95 -3.36
C LEU A 80 -8.44 14.40 -4.31
N SER A 81 -8.36 15.71 -4.50
CA SER A 81 -7.32 16.38 -5.29
C SER A 81 -6.79 17.61 -4.55
N ALA A 82 -5.63 18.11 -4.99
CA ALA A 82 -5.10 19.35 -4.45
C ALA A 82 -6.11 20.53 -4.60
N PRO A 83 -6.10 21.49 -3.65
CA PRO A 83 -5.16 21.65 -2.56
C PRO A 83 -5.48 20.79 -1.33
N LEU A 84 -4.46 20.14 -0.76
CA LEU A 84 -4.56 19.24 0.39
C LEU A 84 -3.61 19.67 1.51
N CYS A 85 -3.98 19.38 2.74
CA CYS A 85 -3.08 19.54 3.90
C CYS A 85 -1.79 18.74 3.68
N ALA A 86 -0.65 19.40 3.78
CA ALA A 86 0.66 18.81 3.54
C ALA A 86 0.93 17.60 4.46
N ALA A 87 0.43 17.62 5.69
CA ALA A 87 0.61 16.53 6.64
C ALA A 87 -0.43 15.42 6.47
N CYS A 88 -1.72 15.72 6.58
CA CYS A 88 -2.73 14.67 6.69
C CYS A 88 -3.59 14.48 5.44
N GLY A 89 -3.39 15.25 4.37
CA GLY A 89 -4.17 15.15 3.14
C GLY A 89 -5.64 15.60 3.29
N TYR A 90 -5.98 16.42 4.28
CA TYR A 90 -7.30 17.01 4.41
C TYR A 90 -7.54 17.99 3.24
N PRO A 91 -8.65 17.90 2.51
CA PRO A 91 -8.92 18.81 1.42
C PRO A 91 -9.22 20.23 1.94
N PHE A 92 -8.77 21.23 1.19
CA PHE A 92 -9.16 22.62 1.40
C PHE A 92 -10.24 23.02 0.39
N GLU A 93 -11.24 23.78 0.83
CA GLU A 93 -12.35 24.24 -0.03
C GLU A 93 -11.90 25.37 -0.97
N PHE A 94 -10.91 26.15 -0.56
CA PHE A 94 -10.36 27.26 -1.33
C PHE A 94 -8.85 27.12 -1.52
N GLY A 95 -8.34 27.77 -2.57
CA GLY A 95 -6.91 27.78 -2.86
C GLY A 95 -6.11 28.38 -1.71
N VAL A 96 -5.40 27.52 -0.99
CA VAL A 96 -4.44 27.94 0.05
C VAL A 96 -3.11 28.16 -0.63
N SER A 97 -2.57 29.37 -0.53
CA SER A 97 -1.28 29.71 -1.09
C SER A 97 -0.17 28.94 -0.36
N GLY A 98 0.61 28.14 -1.10
CA GLY A 98 1.80 27.45 -0.60
C GLY A 98 1.68 25.93 -0.48
N HIS A 99 2.71 25.23 -0.93
CA HIS A 99 2.80 23.75 -0.92
C HIS A 99 2.90 23.13 0.48
N ALA A 100 3.06 23.92 1.53
CA ALA A 100 3.24 23.46 2.91
C ALA A 100 2.03 23.75 3.82
N ALA A 101 0.87 24.10 3.26
CA ALA A 101 -0.32 24.46 4.02
C ALA A 101 -0.79 23.31 4.93
N LEU A 102 -1.14 23.65 6.18
CA LEU A 102 -1.64 22.73 7.17
C LEU A 102 -3.07 23.04 7.54
N CYS A 103 -3.90 22.00 7.71
CA CYS A 103 -5.23 22.18 8.30
C CYS A 103 -5.13 22.52 9.79
N GLY A 104 -6.16 23.13 10.35
CA GLY A 104 -6.18 23.57 11.76
C GLY A 104 -5.74 22.51 12.78
N PRO A 105 -6.22 21.25 12.71
CA PRO A 105 -5.72 20.19 13.59
C PRO A 105 -4.23 19.91 13.45
N CYS A 106 -3.67 19.92 12.24
CA CYS A 106 -2.25 19.64 11.99
C CYS A 106 -1.34 20.82 12.35
N SER A 107 -1.84 22.07 12.30
CA SER A 107 -1.12 23.24 12.78
C SER A 107 -0.95 23.20 14.30
N ARG A 108 -2.00 22.78 15.02
CA ARG A 108 -1.93 22.65 16.48
C ARG A 108 -1.09 21.44 16.93
N ARG A 109 -1.19 20.31 16.22
CA ARG A 109 -0.43 19.08 16.52
C ARG A 109 -0.17 18.28 15.27
N ARG A 110 1.09 18.21 14.88
CA ARG A 110 1.52 17.34 13.77
C ARG A 110 1.23 15.88 14.09
N PRO A 111 0.77 15.10 13.12
CA PRO A 111 0.70 13.65 13.27
C PRO A 111 2.11 13.05 13.40
N VAL A 112 2.17 11.80 13.85
CA VAL A 112 3.44 11.06 13.98
C VAL A 112 4.00 10.64 12.62
N TYR A 113 3.13 10.39 11.64
CA TYR A 113 3.55 10.19 10.24
C TYR A 113 3.83 11.54 9.57
N ASP A 114 4.67 11.54 8.56
CA ASP A 114 5.07 12.77 7.85
C ASP A 114 3.94 13.29 6.98
N ARG A 115 3.44 12.43 6.08
CA ARG A 115 2.43 12.78 5.07
C ARG A 115 1.37 11.69 4.98
N ALA A 116 0.14 12.09 4.65
CA ALA A 116 -0.93 11.15 4.31
C ALA A 116 -1.68 11.60 3.07
N ARG A 117 -2.10 10.62 2.24
CA ARG A 117 -2.99 10.82 1.10
C ARG A 117 -4.11 9.80 1.12
N ALA A 118 -5.22 10.16 0.50
CA ALA A 118 -6.33 9.26 0.30
C ALA A 118 -6.91 9.46 -1.09
N VAL A 119 -7.58 8.42 -1.62
CA VAL A 119 -8.15 8.47 -2.97
C VAL A 119 -9.42 9.32 -2.97
N PHE A 120 -10.32 9.10 -2.00
CA PHE A 120 -11.63 9.76 -1.98
C PHE A 120 -12.12 10.04 -0.53
N VAL A 121 -13.14 10.86 -0.43
CA VAL A 121 -13.85 11.13 0.82
C VAL A 121 -14.63 9.89 1.25
N TYR A 122 -14.61 9.56 2.54
CA TYR A 122 -15.46 8.51 3.11
C TYR A 122 -16.86 9.09 3.39
N ASP A 123 -17.78 8.86 2.49
CA ASP A 123 -19.16 9.32 2.50
C ASP A 123 -20.12 8.20 2.06
N ASP A 124 -21.38 8.49 1.90
CA ASP A 124 -22.40 7.51 1.50
C ASP A 124 -22.13 6.90 0.11
N ALA A 125 -21.58 7.68 -0.82
CA ALA A 125 -21.27 7.22 -2.17
C ALA A 125 -20.08 6.23 -2.18
N SER A 126 -19.06 6.48 -1.38
CA SER A 126 -17.83 5.67 -1.29
C SER A 126 -17.94 4.53 -0.28
N ARG A 127 -18.86 4.61 0.70
CA ARG A 127 -19.04 3.62 1.75
C ARG A 127 -19.25 2.21 1.20
N GLY A 128 -20.07 2.08 0.14
CA GLY A 128 -20.35 0.79 -0.51
C GLY A 128 -19.08 0.10 -1.03
N LEU A 129 -18.15 0.85 -1.61
CA LEU A 129 -16.86 0.34 -2.09
C LEU A 129 -16.02 -0.23 -0.94
N ILE A 130 -15.92 0.51 0.15
CA ILE A 130 -15.12 0.11 1.32
C ILE A 130 -15.75 -1.08 2.05
N VAL A 131 -17.08 -1.07 2.25
CA VAL A 131 -17.79 -2.16 2.93
C VAL A 131 -17.76 -3.42 2.09
N GLY A 132 -18.00 -3.33 0.78
CA GLY A 132 -17.93 -4.45 -0.15
C GLY A 132 -16.54 -5.10 -0.17
N PHE A 133 -15.48 -4.29 -0.14
CA PHE A 133 -14.10 -4.78 -0.06
C PHE A 133 -13.77 -5.42 1.31
N LYS A 134 -14.48 -5.05 2.39
CA LYS A 134 -14.28 -5.61 3.74
C LYS A 134 -15.03 -6.91 4.00
N HIS A 135 -16.17 -7.11 3.40
CA HIS A 135 -17.13 -8.14 3.84
C HIS A 135 -17.71 -9.00 2.72
N ALA A 136 -17.64 -8.59 1.46
CA ALA A 136 -18.35 -9.25 0.37
C ALA A 136 -17.41 -10.00 -0.58
N ASP A 137 -16.25 -10.48 -0.11
CA ASP A 137 -15.24 -11.20 -0.90
C ASP A 137 -14.84 -10.49 -2.22
N ARG A 138 -15.11 -9.16 -2.33
CA ARG A 138 -14.75 -8.34 -3.50
C ARG A 138 -13.24 -8.07 -3.59
N THR A 139 -12.42 -9.09 -3.30
CA THR A 139 -10.96 -9.00 -3.37
C THR A 139 -10.46 -8.73 -4.80
N PHE A 140 -11.27 -9.06 -5.81
CA PHE A 140 -11.03 -8.73 -7.21
C PHE A 140 -10.92 -7.21 -7.47
N ALA A 141 -11.43 -6.37 -6.58
CA ALA A 141 -11.28 -4.92 -6.65
C ALA A 141 -9.86 -4.42 -6.29
N ALA A 142 -9.02 -5.25 -5.66
CA ALA A 142 -7.70 -4.85 -5.18
C ALA A 142 -6.78 -4.26 -6.28
N PRO A 143 -6.72 -4.81 -7.51
CA PRO A 143 -5.91 -4.21 -8.58
C PRO A 143 -6.36 -2.79 -8.95
N ALA A 144 -7.67 -2.55 -9.07
CA ALA A 144 -8.22 -1.24 -9.38
C ALA A 144 -7.97 -0.23 -8.26
N PHE A 145 -8.22 -0.65 -7.02
CA PHE A 145 -7.92 0.17 -5.84
C PHE A 145 -6.42 0.45 -5.71
N GLY A 146 -5.57 -0.51 -6.07
CA GLY A 146 -4.12 -0.32 -6.15
C GLY A 146 -3.74 0.77 -7.16
N ALA A 147 -4.39 0.80 -8.33
CA ALA A 147 -4.17 1.84 -9.34
C ALA A 147 -4.59 3.23 -8.85
N TRP A 148 -5.74 3.32 -8.18
CA TRP A 148 -6.20 4.58 -7.61
C TRP A 148 -5.27 5.08 -6.49
N LEU A 149 -4.82 4.17 -5.62
CA LEU A 149 -3.82 4.48 -4.58
C LEU A 149 -2.50 4.93 -5.20
N ALA A 150 -2.01 4.23 -6.23
CA ALA A 150 -0.77 4.57 -6.90
C ALA A 150 -0.82 5.99 -7.49
N ARG A 151 -1.96 6.37 -8.08
CA ARG A 151 -2.17 7.71 -8.62
C ARG A 151 -2.26 8.77 -7.51
N ALA A 152 -3.10 8.53 -6.48
CA ALA A 152 -3.32 9.50 -5.39
C ALA A 152 -2.08 9.72 -4.52
N GLY A 153 -1.21 8.71 -4.41
CA GLY A 153 0.00 8.74 -3.59
C GLY A 153 1.29 8.70 -4.38
N ALA A 154 1.31 9.12 -5.65
CA ALA A 154 2.47 9.02 -6.52
C ALA A 154 3.74 9.63 -5.88
N GLU A 155 3.62 10.80 -5.27
CA GLU A 155 4.71 11.48 -4.55
C GLU A 155 5.21 10.69 -3.32
N LEU A 156 4.30 10.01 -2.58
CA LEU A 156 4.66 9.20 -1.42
C LEU A 156 5.38 7.92 -1.85
N ILE A 157 4.91 7.33 -2.96
CA ILE A 157 5.46 6.10 -3.53
C ILE A 157 6.85 6.34 -4.11
N ALA A 158 7.09 7.50 -4.73
CA ALA A 158 8.40 7.87 -5.26
C ALA A 158 9.48 7.83 -4.18
N ASP A 159 9.15 8.32 -2.97
CA ASP A 159 10.05 8.38 -1.82
C ASP A 159 10.10 7.07 -1.00
N ALA A 160 9.16 6.14 -1.23
CA ALA A 160 9.03 4.94 -0.42
C ALA A 160 10.16 3.93 -0.65
N GLY A 161 10.83 3.52 0.43
CA GLY A 161 11.79 2.43 0.42
C GLY A 161 11.15 1.05 0.61
N VAL A 162 9.98 0.99 1.24
CA VAL A 162 9.20 -0.23 1.46
C VAL A 162 7.74 0.10 1.75
N ILE A 163 6.84 -0.76 1.27
CA ILE A 163 5.40 -0.68 1.51
C ILE A 163 5.03 -1.66 2.61
N VAL A 164 4.28 -1.19 3.61
CA VAL A 164 3.85 -2.00 4.77
C VAL A 164 2.35 -1.82 4.99
N PRO A 165 1.55 -2.90 5.02
CA PRO A 165 0.14 -2.79 5.34
C PRO A 165 -0.12 -2.67 6.84
N VAL A 166 -1.19 -1.99 7.22
CA VAL A 166 -1.72 -2.07 8.58
C VAL A 166 -2.26 -3.49 8.84
N PRO A 167 -1.77 -4.20 9.87
CA PRO A 167 -2.19 -5.57 10.14
C PRO A 167 -3.54 -5.63 10.84
N LEU A 168 -4.32 -6.65 10.50
CA LEU A 168 -5.47 -7.08 11.30
C LEU A 168 -4.99 -7.93 12.49
N HIS A 169 -5.77 -7.94 13.57
CA HIS A 169 -5.60 -8.94 14.61
C HIS A 169 -6.02 -10.32 14.08
N TRP A 170 -5.34 -11.40 14.52
CA TRP A 170 -5.55 -12.75 14.01
C TRP A 170 -7.01 -13.21 14.08
N ARG A 171 -7.77 -12.84 15.13
CA ARG A 171 -9.22 -13.16 15.22
C ARG A 171 -10.04 -12.53 14.09
N ARG A 172 -9.73 -11.29 13.71
CA ARG A 172 -10.38 -10.63 12.57
C ARG A 172 -9.89 -11.18 11.24
N LEU A 173 -8.62 -11.58 11.17
CA LEU A 173 -8.09 -12.22 9.98
C LEU A 173 -8.76 -13.58 9.74
N ALA A 174 -8.94 -14.39 10.79
CA ALA A 174 -9.66 -15.66 10.70
C ALA A 174 -11.12 -15.47 10.27
N ALA A 175 -11.82 -14.46 10.82
CA ALA A 175 -13.21 -14.17 10.45
C ALA A 175 -13.36 -13.61 9.03
N ARG A 176 -12.38 -12.83 8.54
CA ARG A 176 -12.41 -12.17 7.22
C ARG A 176 -11.69 -12.94 6.14
N ARG A 177 -10.87 -13.96 6.50
CA ARG A 177 -10.01 -14.76 5.61
C ARG A 177 -8.87 -14.00 4.94
N TYR A 178 -8.88 -12.66 4.91
CA TYR A 178 -7.85 -11.81 4.31
C TYR A 178 -7.69 -10.47 5.04
N ASN A 179 -6.54 -9.84 4.82
CA ASN A 179 -6.26 -8.49 5.27
C ASN A 179 -6.40 -7.53 4.10
N GLN A 180 -7.39 -6.65 4.13
CA GLN A 180 -7.67 -5.66 3.07
C GLN A 180 -6.46 -4.77 2.80
N SER A 181 -5.83 -4.24 3.87
CA SER A 181 -4.66 -3.38 3.74
C SER A 181 -3.48 -4.12 3.11
N ALA A 182 -3.35 -5.46 3.34
CA ALA A 182 -2.32 -6.26 2.70
C ALA A 182 -2.59 -6.45 1.20
N LEU A 183 -3.84 -6.70 0.80
CA LEU A 183 -4.21 -6.78 -0.62
C LEU A 183 -3.94 -5.45 -1.35
N LEU A 184 -4.28 -4.32 -0.72
CA LEU A 184 -4.01 -2.98 -1.26
C LEU A 184 -2.50 -2.73 -1.37
N ALA A 185 -1.73 -3.02 -0.32
CA ALA A 185 -0.28 -2.85 -0.31
C ALA A 185 0.41 -3.66 -1.40
N GLN A 186 0.02 -4.93 -1.59
CA GLN A 186 0.53 -5.79 -2.65
C GLN A 186 0.13 -5.28 -4.05
N ALA A 187 -1.10 -4.76 -4.21
CA ALA A 187 -1.55 -4.20 -5.48
C ALA A 187 -0.74 -2.95 -5.85
N VAL A 188 -0.53 -2.02 -4.90
CA VAL A 188 0.34 -0.85 -5.10
C VAL A 188 1.77 -1.28 -5.41
N ALA A 189 2.32 -2.23 -4.65
CA ALA A 189 3.68 -2.72 -4.83
C ALA A 189 3.91 -3.30 -6.24
N ARG A 190 2.98 -4.11 -6.73
CA ARG A 190 3.04 -4.67 -8.09
C ARG A 190 3.02 -3.60 -9.17
N GLN A 191 2.20 -2.55 -9.01
CA GLN A 191 2.10 -1.47 -9.99
C GLN A 191 3.34 -0.58 -10.04
N CYS A 192 3.98 -0.37 -8.89
CA CYS A 192 5.07 0.58 -8.75
C CYS A 192 6.45 -0.08 -8.69
N GLY A 193 6.54 -1.42 -8.78
CA GLY A 193 7.80 -2.15 -8.67
C GLY A 193 8.50 -1.97 -7.30
N ARG A 194 7.74 -1.68 -6.22
CA ARG A 194 8.30 -1.45 -4.89
C ARG A 194 8.21 -2.70 -4.01
N ALA A 195 9.16 -2.86 -3.10
CA ALA A 195 9.12 -3.94 -2.12
C ALA A 195 7.93 -3.80 -1.18
N CYS A 196 7.25 -4.92 -0.88
CA CYS A 196 6.13 -4.99 0.06
C CYS A 196 6.45 -5.99 1.18
N ALA A 197 6.46 -5.51 2.41
CA ALA A 197 6.74 -6.29 3.61
C ALA A 197 5.44 -6.49 4.41
N VAL A 198 4.64 -7.48 4.02
CA VAL A 198 3.29 -7.72 4.56
C VAL A 198 3.27 -8.13 6.03
N ASP A 199 4.37 -8.67 6.55
CA ASP A 199 4.53 -9.17 7.91
C ASP A 199 5.50 -8.34 8.76
N ALA A 200 5.96 -7.18 8.25
CA ALA A 200 6.86 -6.28 8.96
C ALA A 200 6.22 -5.68 10.23
N LEU A 201 4.92 -5.50 10.22
CA LEU A 201 4.16 -4.97 11.36
C LEU A 201 3.15 -6.02 11.85
N ARG A 202 3.04 -6.21 13.16
CA ARG A 202 2.08 -7.11 13.79
C ARG A 202 1.16 -6.37 14.74
N ARG A 203 -0.09 -6.84 14.83
CA ARG A 203 -1.05 -6.38 15.82
C ARG A 203 -1.08 -7.36 16.99
N LEU A 204 -0.63 -6.89 18.17
CA LEU A 204 -0.39 -7.72 19.34
C LEU A 204 -1.68 -8.12 20.10
N ARG A 205 -2.70 -7.26 20.07
CA ARG A 205 -3.95 -7.49 20.82
C ARG A 205 -5.18 -7.07 20.02
N PRO A 206 -6.33 -7.74 20.28
CA PRO A 206 -7.60 -7.29 19.71
C PRO A 206 -7.97 -5.94 20.28
N THR A 207 -8.61 -5.11 19.49
CA THR A 207 -9.23 -3.88 19.94
C THR A 207 -10.71 -3.91 19.55
N PRO A 208 -11.61 -3.37 20.37
CA PRO A 208 -13.00 -3.22 20.01
C PRO A 208 -13.18 -2.51 18.66
N SER A 209 -14.35 -2.67 18.05
CA SER A 209 -14.67 -1.89 16.86
C SER A 209 -14.57 -0.40 17.18
N GLN A 210 -13.96 0.39 16.27
CA GLN A 210 -13.82 1.83 16.46
C GLN A 210 -15.11 2.62 16.13
N GLY A 211 -16.17 1.92 15.69
CA GLY A 211 -17.49 2.52 15.50
C GLY A 211 -18.02 3.07 16.83
N GLY A 212 -18.51 4.30 16.82
CA GLY A 212 -19.06 4.97 18.01
C GLY A 212 -18.04 5.60 18.97
N LEU A 213 -16.73 5.31 18.84
CA LEU A 213 -15.71 5.91 19.72
C LEU A 213 -15.30 7.31 19.24
N GLY A 214 -15.27 8.27 20.16
CA GLY A 214 -14.68 9.58 19.93
C GLY A 214 -13.16 9.54 19.69
N ARG A 215 -12.55 10.67 19.33
CA ARG A 215 -11.11 10.78 19.01
C ARG A 215 -10.19 10.26 20.11
N LEU A 216 -10.42 10.65 21.37
CA LEU A 216 -9.64 10.21 22.52
C LEU A 216 -9.80 8.72 22.83
N GLY A 217 -11.02 8.19 22.69
CA GLY A 217 -11.30 6.77 22.83
C GLY A 217 -10.56 5.93 21.78
N ARG A 218 -10.54 6.37 20.53
CA ARG A 218 -9.79 5.70 19.45
C ARG A 218 -8.29 5.72 19.68
N ALA A 219 -7.72 6.84 20.18
CA ALA A 219 -6.29 6.94 20.49
C ALA A 219 -5.88 5.99 21.61
N ARG A 220 -6.65 5.93 22.71
CA ARG A 220 -6.43 4.99 23.82
C ARG A 220 -6.54 3.53 23.38
N ASN A 221 -7.52 3.23 22.54
CA ASN A 221 -7.81 1.88 22.06
C ASN A 221 -6.64 1.26 21.26
N VAL A 222 -5.82 2.07 20.57
CA VAL A 222 -4.73 1.58 19.71
C VAL A 222 -3.33 1.82 20.27
N ARG A 223 -3.19 2.35 21.48
CA ARG A 223 -1.88 2.60 22.10
C ARG A 223 -1.16 1.27 22.39
N GLY A 224 0.08 1.11 21.90
CA GLY A 224 0.89 -0.09 22.09
C GLY A 224 0.31 -1.36 21.47
N VAL A 225 -0.58 -1.22 20.47
CA VAL A 225 -1.23 -2.35 19.79
C VAL A 225 -0.36 -2.93 18.69
N PHE A 226 0.57 -2.16 18.15
CA PHE A 226 1.44 -2.57 17.04
C PHE A 226 2.89 -2.75 17.49
N ALA A 227 3.57 -3.72 16.87
CA ALA A 227 5.02 -3.89 17.02
C ALA A 227 5.63 -4.44 15.73
N VAL A 228 6.90 -4.11 15.49
CA VAL A 228 7.73 -4.76 14.47
C VAL A 228 8.50 -5.88 15.14
N PRO A 229 8.32 -7.15 14.72
CA PRO A 229 9.08 -8.26 15.29
C PRO A 229 10.60 -8.05 15.09
N PRO A 230 11.46 -8.46 16.04
CA PRO A 230 12.92 -8.29 15.92
C PRO A 230 13.47 -8.81 14.58
N ALA A 231 13.04 -9.98 14.14
CA ALA A 231 13.44 -10.58 12.85
C ALA A 231 13.00 -9.80 11.61
N ARG A 232 12.11 -8.80 11.74
CA ARG A 232 11.59 -7.98 10.64
C ARG A 232 12.12 -6.55 10.66
N ARG A 233 12.91 -6.17 11.66
CA ARG A 233 13.46 -4.80 11.77
C ARG A 233 14.28 -4.39 10.55
N ALA A 234 15.08 -5.28 9.99
CA ALA A 234 15.89 -5.02 8.81
C ALA A 234 15.07 -4.63 7.56
N LEU A 235 13.77 -5.00 7.51
CA LEU A 235 12.89 -4.63 6.40
C LEU A 235 12.49 -3.15 6.44
N VAL A 236 12.54 -2.50 7.60
CA VAL A 236 12.06 -1.13 7.81
C VAL A 236 13.15 -0.15 8.26
N ALA A 237 14.21 -0.65 8.90
CA ALA A 237 15.28 0.18 9.46
C ALA A 237 15.96 1.04 8.37
N GLY A 238 16.15 2.33 8.64
CA GLY A 238 16.73 3.32 7.74
C GLY A 238 15.86 3.71 6.54
N ARG A 239 14.70 3.06 6.33
CA ARG A 239 13.85 3.26 5.16
C ARG A 239 12.71 4.24 5.45
N ARG A 240 12.26 4.95 4.42
CA ARG A 240 10.96 5.62 4.42
C ARG A 240 9.88 4.57 4.14
N VAL A 241 8.97 4.39 5.07
CA VAL A 241 7.90 3.37 4.99
C VAL A 241 6.62 4.02 4.46
N LEU A 242 6.01 3.42 3.43
CA LEU A 242 4.66 3.73 3.01
C LEU A 242 3.68 2.77 3.71
N LEU A 243 2.97 3.28 4.70
CA LEU A 243 1.94 2.54 5.44
C LEU A 243 0.62 2.58 4.66
N VAL A 244 0.04 1.41 4.37
CA VAL A 244 -1.21 1.28 3.61
C VAL A 244 -2.34 0.83 4.52
N ASP A 245 -3.47 1.55 4.50
CA ASP A 245 -4.71 1.18 5.20
C ASP A 245 -5.93 1.43 4.30
N ASP A 246 -7.12 0.99 4.72
CA ASP A 246 -8.35 1.19 3.96
C ASP A 246 -8.96 2.58 4.20
N VAL A 247 -9.07 3.04 5.45
CA VAL A 247 -9.73 4.31 5.80
C VAL A 247 -8.96 5.09 6.85
N LEU A 248 -8.64 6.32 6.54
CA LEU A 248 -8.10 7.30 7.47
C LEU A 248 -9.24 8.08 8.16
N THR A 249 -9.56 7.72 9.38
CA THR A 249 -10.59 8.40 10.18
C THR A 249 -10.00 9.54 11.04
N THR A 250 -9.67 9.26 12.29
CA THR A 250 -8.98 10.20 13.20
C THR A 250 -7.46 10.16 13.08
N GLY A 251 -6.93 9.21 12.31
CA GLY A 251 -5.49 8.95 12.22
C GLY A 251 -4.91 8.10 13.36
N ALA A 252 -5.71 7.72 14.36
CA ALA A 252 -5.21 7.01 15.55
C ALA A 252 -4.49 5.69 15.22
N THR A 253 -5.03 4.88 14.29
CA THR A 253 -4.41 3.63 13.82
C THR A 253 -3.09 3.93 13.10
N ALA A 254 -3.11 4.88 12.17
CA ALA A 254 -1.93 5.30 11.42
C ALA A 254 -0.83 5.81 12.34
N GLU A 255 -1.16 6.68 13.31
CA GLU A 255 -0.18 7.17 14.30
C GLU A 255 0.39 6.04 15.17
N ALA A 256 -0.43 5.10 15.63
CA ALA A 256 0.04 3.98 16.46
C ALA A 256 0.96 3.03 15.67
N ALA A 257 0.61 2.73 14.43
CA ALA A 257 1.44 1.94 13.52
C ALA A 257 2.75 2.67 13.18
N SER A 258 2.70 3.97 12.91
CA SER A 258 3.87 4.80 12.63
C SER A 258 4.84 4.84 13.82
N ARG A 259 4.34 4.97 15.06
CA ARG A 259 5.20 4.89 16.27
C ARG A 259 5.95 3.57 16.35
N ALA A 260 5.28 2.45 16.06
CA ALA A 260 5.92 1.14 16.08
C ALA A 260 7.00 0.98 14.99
N LEU A 261 6.76 1.52 13.80
CA LEU A 261 7.73 1.51 12.70
C LEU A 261 8.94 2.41 13.00
N LEU A 262 8.71 3.62 13.49
CA LEU A 262 9.80 4.54 13.89
C LEU A 262 10.62 3.98 15.05
N ALA A 263 9.98 3.38 16.06
CA ALA A 263 10.68 2.68 17.16
C ALA A 263 11.50 1.47 16.69
N ALA A 264 11.17 0.90 15.54
CA ALA A 264 11.95 -0.17 14.89
C ALA A 264 13.07 0.34 13.98
N GLY A 265 13.28 1.68 13.91
CA GLY A 265 14.34 2.31 13.15
C GLY A 265 13.94 2.78 11.74
N ALA A 266 12.66 2.83 11.40
CA ALA A 266 12.23 3.47 10.15
C ALA A 266 12.63 4.95 10.17
N ARG A 267 13.15 5.47 9.02
CA ARG A 267 13.57 6.88 8.91
C ARG A 267 12.39 7.83 8.90
N ALA A 268 11.31 7.44 8.30
CA ALA A 268 10.08 8.22 8.15
C ALA A 268 8.91 7.30 7.81
N VAL A 269 7.67 7.75 8.04
CA VAL A 269 6.46 7.02 7.68
C VAL A 269 5.51 7.96 6.95
N ASP A 270 5.11 7.57 5.75
CA ASP A 270 3.99 8.16 5.02
C ASP A 270 2.80 7.20 5.05
N VAL A 271 1.60 7.72 4.85
CA VAL A 271 0.35 6.94 4.93
C VAL A 271 -0.45 7.10 3.64
N ILE A 272 -0.98 6.00 3.11
CA ILE A 272 -1.92 6.04 2.00
C ILE A 272 -3.15 5.19 2.30
N THR A 273 -4.34 5.70 1.97
CA THR A 273 -5.61 5.02 2.21
C THR A 273 -6.57 5.18 1.03
N LEU A 274 -7.52 4.25 0.89
CA LEU A 274 -8.59 4.43 -0.10
C LEU A 274 -9.48 5.60 0.26
N ALA A 275 -9.92 5.67 1.50
CA ALA A 275 -10.84 6.72 1.91
C ALA A 275 -10.32 7.52 3.10
N ARG A 276 -10.80 8.74 3.20
CA ARG A 276 -10.58 9.63 4.33
C ARG A 276 -11.90 10.21 4.83
N VAL A 277 -12.10 10.20 6.15
CA VAL A 277 -13.22 10.95 6.76
C VAL A 277 -12.88 12.44 6.76
N VAL A 278 -13.70 13.21 6.06
CA VAL A 278 -13.70 14.67 6.08
C VAL A 278 -14.86 15.09 6.97
N ARG A 279 -14.61 15.85 8.00
CA ARG A 279 -15.66 16.43 8.86
C ARG A 279 -15.76 17.90 8.54
N PRO A 280 -16.96 18.46 8.47
CA PRO A 280 -17.13 19.93 8.46
C PRO A 280 -16.36 20.51 9.65
N ALA A 281 -15.76 21.67 9.44
CA ALA A 281 -15.05 22.41 10.47
C ALA A 281 -16.01 22.93 11.55
#